data_dd819c30a48f269a340d930f8b59a8fa
#
_entry.id   dd819c30a48f269a340d930f8b59a8fa
#
_cell.length_a   1.000
_cell.length_b   1.000
_cell.length_c   1.000
_cell.angle_alpha   90.00
_cell.angle_beta   90.00
_cell.angle_gamma   90.00
#
_symmetry.space_group_name_H-M   'P 1'
#
loop_
_entity.id
_entity.type
_entity.pdbx_description
1 polymer ?
#
loop_
_entity_poly.entity_id
_entity_poly.type
_entity_poly.pdbx_seq_one_letter_code
_entity_poly.pdbx_strand_id
1 'polypeptide(L)'
;RGEEWLQHRGSVGRPFGCELQIRDEEGRALPCGEVGEIFGKPAMGLSAKYVGPQSIKSEEDGFFSVGDLGWLDEEGFLYISDRRSDMIVTGGKNVYTAEVENAIFDYPGISDAVVIGIPDQQWGLRVHAILEIEGAESEFSTDGLKEFLHTKLSGYKCPKTYEIVQDMPRNEMGKIRRRELIEQRVSSLSEREPGTKA
;
A
#
# COMPACT_ATOMS: atom_id res chain seq x y z
N ARG A 1 -8.34 -19.73 -19.70
CA ARG A 1 -7.74 -18.44 -19.24
C ARG A 1 -8.74 -17.54 -18.52
N GLY A 2 -10.01 -17.43 -18.96
CA GLY A 2 -11.01 -16.59 -18.27
C GLY A 2 -11.57 -17.23 -17.00
N GLU A 3 -11.83 -18.53 -17.01
CA GLU A 3 -12.38 -19.25 -15.85
C GLU A 3 -11.34 -19.38 -14.71
N GLU A 4 -10.08 -19.60 -15.04
CA GLU A 4 -8.97 -19.66 -14.09
C GLU A 4 -8.79 -18.32 -13.34
N TRP A 5 -8.91 -17.18 -14.06
CA TRP A 5 -8.85 -15.87 -13.42
C TRP A 5 -10.03 -15.61 -12.47
N LEU A 6 -11.22 -16.12 -12.78
CA LEU A 6 -12.39 -15.98 -11.89
C LEU A 6 -12.23 -16.71 -10.55
N GLN A 7 -11.45 -17.80 -10.54
CA GLN A 7 -11.11 -18.54 -9.32
C GLN A 7 -10.02 -17.82 -8.49
N HIS A 8 -9.13 -17.05 -9.15
CA HIS A 8 -8.02 -16.33 -8.53
C HIS A 8 -8.17 -14.80 -8.71
N ARG A 9 -9.33 -14.26 -8.34
CA ARG A 9 -9.61 -12.82 -8.46
C ARG A 9 -8.61 -12.01 -7.66
N GLY A 10 -8.08 -10.93 -8.27
CA GLY A 10 -7.05 -10.08 -7.66
C GLY A 10 -5.62 -10.56 -7.89
N SER A 11 -5.43 -11.77 -8.41
CA SER A 11 -4.11 -12.26 -8.80
C SER A 11 -3.64 -11.61 -10.10
N VAL A 12 -2.32 -11.37 -10.18
CA VAL A 12 -1.63 -10.96 -11.42
C VAL A 12 -1.22 -12.15 -12.28
N GLY A 13 -1.53 -13.38 -11.85
CA GLY A 13 -1.25 -14.62 -12.56
C GLY A 13 -0.09 -15.41 -11.95
N ARG A 14 0.35 -16.46 -12.69
CA ARG A 14 1.50 -17.29 -12.32
C ARG A 14 2.78 -16.80 -13.00
N PRO A 15 3.95 -17.00 -12.37
CA PRO A 15 5.23 -16.66 -12.98
C PRO A 15 5.45 -17.47 -14.27
N PHE A 16 5.95 -16.79 -15.30
CA PHE A 16 6.34 -17.41 -16.56
C PHE A 16 7.79 -17.08 -16.87
N GLY A 17 8.64 -18.11 -17.02
CA GLY A 17 10.06 -17.93 -17.31
C GLY A 17 10.89 -17.33 -16.16
N CYS A 18 10.37 -17.36 -14.96
CA CYS A 18 11.06 -16.94 -13.73
C CYS A 18 10.59 -17.77 -12.54
N GLU A 19 11.44 -17.89 -11.54
CA GLU A 19 11.10 -18.39 -10.21
C GLU A 19 10.71 -17.20 -9.34
N LEU A 20 9.67 -17.33 -8.51
CA LEU A 20 9.29 -16.33 -7.52
C LEU A 20 9.45 -16.87 -6.11
N GLN A 21 9.87 -16.02 -5.21
CA GLN A 21 9.88 -16.26 -3.78
C GLN A 21 9.32 -15.04 -3.06
N ILE A 22 8.57 -15.28 -2.00
CA ILE A 22 8.15 -14.23 -1.07
C ILE A 22 9.07 -14.33 0.14
N ARG A 23 9.71 -13.24 0.54
CA ARG A 23 10.70 -13.22 1.63
C ARG A 23 10.35 -12.20 2.70
N ASP A 24 10.70 -12.54 3.94
CA ASP A 24 10.62 -11.62 5.09
C ASP A 24 11.74 -10.56 5.07
N GLU A 25 11.81 -9.73 6.11
CA GLU A 25 12.84 -8.69 6.23
C GLU A 25 14.24 -9.25 6.45
N GLU A 26 14.36 -10.46 6.97
CA GLU A 26 15.60 -11.21 7.15
C GLU A 26 16.04 -11.98 5.90
N GLY A 27 15.24 -11.93 4.81
CA GLY A 27 15.54 -12.61 3.54
C GLY A 27 15.14 -14.09 3.50
N ARG A 28 14.41 -14.59 4.49
CA ARG A 28 13.94 -15.99 4.55
C ARG A 28 12.68 -16.15 3.72
N ALA A 29 12.58 -17.23 2.98
CA ALA A 29 11.37 -17.55 2.21
C ALA A 29 10.17 -17.79 3.14
N LEU A 30 9.06 -17.15 2.82
CA LEU A 30 7.79 -17.28 3.52
C LEU A 30 6.91 -18.37 2.88
N PRO A 31 6.06 -19.05 3.68
CA PRO A 31 5.08 -20.01 3.15
C PRO A 31 3.98 -19.30 2.33
N CYS A 32 3.22 -20.10 1.57
CA CYS A 32 2.06 -19.63 0.82
C CYS A 32 1.05 -18.92 1.75
N GLY A 33 0.44 -17.83 1.27
CA GLY A 33 -0.52 -17.02 2.00
C GLY A 33 0.09 -15.94 2.89
N GLU A 34 1.40 -15.95 3.15
CA GLU A 34 2.06 -14.91 3.92
C GLU A 34 2.58 -13.79 3.02
N VAL A 35 2.37 -12.54 3.46
CA VAL A 35 2.78 -11.34 2.73
C VAL A 35 4.23 -11.01 3.06
N GLY A 36 5.05 -10.83 2.02
CA GLY A 36 6.44 -10.40 2.12
C GLY A 36 6.92 -9.72 0.85
N GLU A 37 8.21 -9.44 0.77
CA GLU A 37 8.83 -8.84 -0.42
C GLU A 37 8.94 -9.88 -1.55
N ILE A 38 8.51 -9.47 -2.75
CA ILE A 38 8.51 -10.32 -3.94
C ILE A 38 9.91 -10.32 -4.55
N PHE A 39 10.49 -11.50 -4.63
CA PHE A 39 11.77 -11.75 -5.28
C PHE A 39 11.56 -12.61 -6.53
N GLY A 40 12.17 -12.19 -7.64
CA GLY A 40 12.16 -12.92 -8.91
C GLY A 40 13.55 -13.35 -9.35
N LYS A 41 13.65 -14.55 -9.91
CA LYS A 41 14.87 -15.06 -10.54
C LYS A 41 14.56 -15.52 -11.96
N PRO A 42 15.09 -14.85 -13.01
CA PRO A 42 14.86 -15.26 -14.39
C PRO A 42 15.45 -16.64 -14.68
N ALA A 43 14.71 -17.50 -15.36
CA ALA A 43 15.15 -18.85 -15.74
C ALA A 43 16.34 -18.86 -16.72
N MET A 44 16.57 -17.78 -17.48
CA MET A 44 17.57 -17.71 -18.54
C MET A 44 18.71 -16.72 -18.30
N GLY A 45 19.17 -16.56 -17.06
CA GLY A 45 20.35 -15.73 -16.77
C GLY A 45 20.26 -14.27 -17.22
N LEU A 46 19.06 -13.75 -17.42
CA LEU A 46 18.83 -12.33 -17.72
C LEU A 46 19.19 -11.53 -16.46
N SER A 47 20.25 -10.70 -16.58
CA SER A 47 20.53 -9.73 -15.53
C SER A 47 19.71 -8.47 -15.80
N ALA A 48 18.82 -8.11 -14.89
CA ALA A 48 18.14 -6.82 -14.94
C ALA A 48 19.05 -5.75 -14.32
N LYS A 49 19.37 -4.70 -15.07
CA LYS A 49 20.04 -3.51 -14.54
C LYS A 49 19.08 -2.35 -14.62
N TYR A 50 18.73 -1.82 -13.46
CA TYR A 50 17.88 -0.64 -13.40
C TYR A 50 18.69 0.61 -13.76
N VAL A 51 18.15 1.45 -14.63
CA VAL A 51 18.75 2.75 -14.98
C VAL A 51 17.95 3.82 -14.26
N GLY A 52 18.43 4.25 -13.06
CA GLY A 52 17.76 5.28 -12.26
C GLY A 52 18.26 5.32 -10.81
N PRO A 53 17.74 6.26 -10.00
CA PRO A 53 18.15 6.42 -8.60
C PRO A 53 17.65 5.32 -7.66
N GLN A 54 16.75 4.44 -8.12
CA GLN A 54 16.30 3.28 -7.36
C GLN A 54 17.20 2.09 -7.67
N SER A 55 17.73 1.45 -6.62
CA SER A 55 18.51 0.22 -6.74
C SER A 55 17.58 -0.99 -6.76
N ILE A 56 17.80 -1.92 -7.69
CA ILE A 56 17.28 -3.27 -7.57
C ILE A 56 18.03 -3.94 -6.41
N LYS A 57 17.30 -4.50 -5.45
CA LYS A 57 17.88 -5.36 -4.43
C LYS A 57 18.22 -6.69 -5.07
N SER A 58 19.50 -6.95 -5.31
CA SER A 58 19.99 -8.20 -5.86
C SER A 58 20.65 -9.02 -4.77
N GLU A 59 20.32 -10.31 -4.70
CA GLU A 59 20.91 -11.25 -3.76
C GLU A 59 21.95 -12.14 -4.46
N GLU A 60 22.86 -12.73 -3.68
CA GLU A 60 23.93 -13.62 -4.20
C GLU A 60 23.39 -14.87 -4.89
N ASP A 61 22.18 -15.33 -4.51
CA ASP A 61 21.50 -16.47 -5.10
C ASP A 61 20.85 -16.20 -6.47
N GLY A 62 20.98 -14.96 -6.96
CA GLY A 62 20.50 -14.50 -8.27
C GLY A 62 19.03 -14.05 -8.28
N PHE A 63 18.39 -13.97 -7.12
CA PHE A 63 17.11 -13.33 -6.97
C PHE A 63 17.27 -11.81 -6.89
N PHE A 64 16.27 -11.08 -7.39
CA PHE A 64 16.19 -9.62 -7.27
C PHE A 64 14.78 -9.17 -6.92
N SER A 65 14.65 -8.04 -6.26
CA SER A 65 13.38 -7.41 -5.94
C SER A 65 13.34 -5.97 -6.42
N VAL A 66 12.15 -5.53 -6.83
CA VAL A 66 11.83 -4.14 -7.17
C VAL A 66 11.09 -3.41 -6.04
N GLY A 67 10.93 -4.09 -4.89
CA GLY A 67 10.30 -3.54 -3.71
C GLY A 67 8.78 -3.64 -3.70
N ASP A 68 8.20 -4.51 -4.51
CA ASP A 68 6.77 -4.84 -4.42
C ASP A 68 6.55 -5.90 -3.32
N LEU A 69 5.45 -5.78 -2.59
CA LEU A 69 5.01 -6.71 -1.55
C LEU A 69 3.84 -7.54 -2.07
N GLY A 70 3.80 -8.82 -1.68
CA GLY A 70 2.73 -9.71 -2.09
C GLY A 70 2.85 -11.09 -1.48
N TRP A 71 2.02 -12.01 -1.95
CA TRP A 71 1.96 -13.38 -1.49
C TRP A 71 1.63 -14.33 -2.64
N LEU A 72 1.99 -15.59 -2.48
CA LEU A 72 1.64 -16.68 -3.40
C LEU A 72 0.57 -17.55 -2.74
N ASP A 73 -0.43 -17.98 -3.50
CA ASP A 73 -1.32 -19.03 -3.05
C ASP A 73 -0.72 -20.43 -3.25
N GLU A 74 -1.42 -21.46 -2.79
CA GLU A 74 -0.98 -22.86 -2.89
C GLU A 74 -0.86 -23.33 -4.34
N GLU A 75 -1.55 -22.67 -5.29
CA GLU A 75 -1.48 -22.97 -6.72
C GLU A 75 -0.42 -22.14 -7.45
N GLY A 76 0.30 -21.26 -6.74
CA GLY A 76 1.40 -20.44 -7.26
C GLY A 76 0.94 -19.18 -8.00
N PHE A 77 -0.28 -18.71 -7.76
CA PHE A 77 -0.72 -17.41 -8.24
C PHE A 77 -0.19 -16.29 -7.34
N LEU A 78 0.32 -15.23 -7.97
CA LEU A 78 0.86 -14.06 -7.27
C LEU A 78 -0.24 -13.02 -7.06
N TYR A 79 -0.33 -12.53 -5.83
CA TYR A 79 -1.15 -11.40 -5.42
C TYR A 79 -0.25 -10.27 -4.95
N ILE A 80 -0.34 -9.11 -5.61
CA ILE A 80 0.41 -7.92 -5.19
C ILE A 80 -0.41 -7.20 -4.13
N SER A 81 0.19 -7.00 -2.95
CA SER A 81 -0.47 -6.34 -1.81
C SER A 81 -0.17 -4.85 -1.78
N ASP A 82 1.10 -4.45 -1.98
CA ASP A 82 1.52 -3.04 -1.91
C ASP A 82 2.96 -2.87 -2.42
N ARG A 83 3.46 -1.63 -2.35
CA ARG A 83 4.88 -1.35 -2.44
C ARG A 83 5.47 -1.18 -1.05
N ARG A 84 6.69 -1.67 -0.84
CA ARG A 84 7.41 -1.51 0.44
C ARG A 84 7.58 -0.03 0.83
N SER A 85 7.71 0.87 -0.15
CA SER A 85 7.78 2.32 0.07
C SER A 85 6.48 2.93 0.61
N ASP A 86 5.35 2.29 0.37
CA ASP A 86 4.02 2.81 0.69
C ASP A 86 3.44 2.16 1.96
N MET A 87 4.04 1.07 2.43
CA MET A 87 3.68 0.40 3.68
C MET A 87 3.86 1.34 4.88
N ILE A 88 2.85 1.39 5.74
CA ILE A 88 2.84 2.22 6.95
C ILE A 88 3.18 1.36 8.17
N VAL A 89 4.22 1.74 8.91
CA VAL A 89 4.52 1.11 10.21
C VAL A 89 3.90 1.94 11.33
N THR A 90 2.80 1.45 11.89
CA THR A 90 2.06 2.12 12.98
C THR A 90 2.09 1.29 14.25
N GLY A 91 2.64 1.83 15.34
CA GLY A 91 2.77 1.11 16.60
C GLY A 91 3.49 -0.24 16.49
N GLY A 92 4.50 -0.34 15.59
CA GLY A 92 5.24 -1.57 15.32
C GLY A 92 4.49 -2.61 14.48
N LYS A 93 3.37 -2.24 13.86
CA LYS A 93 2.58 -3.13 12.99
C LYS A 93 2.56 -2.59 11.57
N ASN A 94 2.69 -3.49 10.61
CA ASN A 94 2.63 -3.18 9.19
C ASN A 94 1.18 -3.00 8.73
N VAL A 95 0.92 -1.89 8.04
CA VAL A 95 -0.36 -1.61 7.38
C VAL A 95 -0.08 -1.42 5.89
N TYR A 96 -0.69 -2.24 5.08
CA TYR A 96 -0.62 -2.16 3.63
C TYR A 96 -1.68 -1.18 3.15
N THR A 97 -1.27 -0.10 2.48
CA THR A 97 -2.16 0.99 2.08
C THR A 97 -3.25 0.50 1.14
N ALA A 98 -2.91 -0.38 0.20
CA ALA A 98 -3.85 -0.95 -0.74
C ALA A 98 -4.97 -1.78 -0.08
N GLU A 99 -4.69 -2.49 1.02
CA GLU A 99 -5.72 -3.21 1.80
C GLU A 99 -6.74 -2.25 2.39
N VAL A 100 -6.27 -1.13 2.93
CA VAL A 100 -7.12 -0.12 3.54
C VAL A 100 -7.91 0.64 2.47
N GLU A 101 -7.27 1.02 1.35
CA GLU A 101 -7.90 1.67 0.20
C GLU A 101 -9.01 0.80 -0.38
N ASN A 102 -8.77 -0.50 -0.60
CA ASN A 102 -9.78 -1.43 -1.08
C ASN A 102 -10.98 -1.52 -0.13
N ALA A 103 -10.75 -1.56 1.18
CA ALA A 103 -11.84 -1.56 2.16
C ALA A 103 -12.63 -0.24 2.15
N ILE A 104 -11.98 0.90 1.91
CA ILE A 104 -12.62 2.21 1.77
C ILE A 104 -13.51 2.24 0.52
N PHE A 105 -13.04 1.71 -0.62
CA PHE A 105 -13.82 1.64 -1.87
C PHE A 105 -15.10 0.80 -1.77
N ASP A 106 -15.17 -0.14 -0.83
CA ASP A 106 -16.40 -0.90 -0.56
C ASP A 106 -17.49 -0.02 0.10
N TYR A 107 -17.17 1.19 0.58
CA TYR A 107 -18.14 2.09 1.21
C TYR A 107 -18.81 2.98 0.19
N PRO A 108 -20.16 3.10 0.20
CA PRO A 108 -20.89 3.91 -0.77
C PRO A 108 -20.49 5.40 -0.74
N GLY A 109 -20.44 6.02 -1.92
CA GLY A 109 -20.17 7.45 -2.07
C GLY A 109 -18.68 7.80 -2.09
N ILE A 110 -17.77 6.84 -2.21
CA ILE A 110 -16.34 7.07 -2.44
C ILE A 110 -16.04 6.94 -3.94
N SER A 111 -15.50 8.01 -4.54
CA SER A 111 -15.02 8.01 -5.93
C SER A 111 -13.53 7.70 -6.03
N ASP A 112 -12.72 8.17 -5.07
CA ASP A 112 -11.29 7.84 -4.99
C ASP A 112 -10.79 7.88 -3.53
N ALA A 113 -9.75 7.11 -3.24
CA ALA A 113 -9.16 7.05 -1.92
C ALA A 113 -7.66 6.80 -1.98
N VAL A 114 -6.91 7.52 -1.13
CA VAL A 114 -5.48 7.33 -0.93
C VAL A 114 -5.17 7.26 0.55
N VAL A 115 -4.40 6.25 0.93
CA VAL A 115 -3.97 6.05 2.32
C VAL A 115 -2.48 6.33 2.42
N ILE A 116 -2.11 7.15 3.40
CA ILE A 116 -0.71 7.53 3.69
C ILE A 116 -0.42 7.44 5.19
N GLY A 117 0.87 7.28 5.51
CA GLY A 117 1.36 7.41 6.88
C GLY A 117 1.80 8.85 7.16
N ILE A 118 1.26 9.48 8.18
CA ILE A 118 1.72 10.79 8.63
C ILE A 118 2.29 10.70 10.05
N PRO A 119 3.32 11.51 10.41
CA PRO A 119 3.96 11.45 11.72
C PRO A 119 2.97 11.57 12.87
N ASP A 120 3.17 10.78 13.91
CA ASP A 120 2.34 10.73 15.10
C ASP A 120 3.19 10.45 16.33
N GLN A 121 3.00 11.21 17.42
CA GLN A 121 3.80 11.09 18.63
C GLN A 121 3.61 9.75 19.36
N GLN A 122 2.42 9.15 19.27
CA GLN A 122 2.09 7.91 19.97
C GLN A 122 2.43 6.67 19.13
N TRP A 123 2.21 6.71 17.81
CA TRP A 123 2.25 5.56 16.94
C TRP A 123 3.46 5.53 15.99
N GLY A 124 4.31 6.58 16.02
CA GLY A 124 5.35 6.81 15.02
C GLY A 124 4.76 7.34 13.71
N LEU A 125 3.95 6.52 13.06
CA LEU A 125 3.09 6.93 11.96
C LEU A 125 1.64 6.57 12.29
N ARG A 126 0.69 7.46 11.96
CA ARG A 126 -0.73 7.16 11.94
C ARG A 126 -1.23 6.96 10.52
N VAL A 127 -2.16 6.06 10.35
CA VAL A 127 -2.86 5.85 9.09
C VAL A 127 -3.79 7.03 8.85
N HIS A 128 -3.65 7.69 7.69
CA HIS A 128 -4.45 8.83 7.25
C HIS A 128 -5.06 8.54 5.89
N ALA A 129 -6.37 8.72 5.76
CA ALA A 129 -7.10 8.56 4.51
C ALA A 129 -7.44 9.91 3.89
N ILE A 130 -7.14 10.06 2.60
CA ILE A 130 -7.56 11.16 1.74
C ILE A 130 -8.65 10.62 0.85
N LEU A 131 -9.81 11.24 0.84
CA LEU A 131 -11.02 10.74 0.20
C LEU A 131 -11.51 11.75 -0.83
N GLU A 132 -11.85 11.26 -2.02
CA GLU A 132 -12.68 11.96 -2.97
C GLU A 132 -14.06 11.31 -2.94
N ILE A 133 -15.10 12.10 -2.73
CA ILE A 133 -16.46 11.61 -2.51
C ILE A 133 -17.40 12.00 -3.64
N GLU A 134 -18.42 11.17 -3.85
CA GLU A 134 -19.53 11.50 -4.75
C GLU A 134 -20.53 12.42 -4.05
N GLY A 135 -20.93 13.49 -4.69
CA GLY A 135 -21.95 14.41 -4.15
C GLY A 135 -21.43 15.44 -3.16
N ALA A 136 -22.30 15.92 -2.28
CA ALA A 136 -21.96 16.98 -1.34
C ALA A 136 -21.32 16.42 -0.06
N GLU A 137 -20.28 17.08 0.45
CA GLU A 137 -19.59 16.70 1.69
C GLU A 137 -20.55 16.65 2.89
N SER A 138 -21.58 17.51 2.90
CA SER A 138 -22.61 17.52 3.97
C SER A 138 -23.47 16.26 4.04
N GLU A 139 -23.49 15.44 3.00
CA GLU A 139 -24.25 14.19 2.91
C GLU A 139 -23.36 12.97 3.23
N PHE A 140 -22.04 13.14 3.28
CA PHE A 140 -21.11 12.07 3.55
C PHE A 140 -20.86 11.87 5.04
N SER A 141 -20.98 10.63 5.51
CA SER A 141 -20.76 10.27 6.91
C SER A 141 -19.38 9.67 7.14
N THR A 142 -18.42 10.48 7.59
CA THR A 142 -17.10 9.98 8.01
C THR A 142 -17.21 8.98 9.17
N ASP A 143 -18.14 9.18 10.10
CA ASP A 143 -18.33 8.26 11.21
C ASP A 143 -18.95 6.93 10.73
N GLY A 144 -19.87 6.97 9.78
CA GLY A 144 -20.38 5.77 9.12
C GLY A 144 -19.28 4.98 8.40
N LEU A 145 -18.37 5.68 7.71
CA LEU A 145 -17.19 5.04 7.11
C LEU A 145 -16.28 4.38 8.16
N LYS A 146 -16.01 5.06 9.29
CA LYS A 146 -15.21 4.48 10.39
C LYS A 146 -15.82 3.19 10.93
N GLU A 147 -17.12 3.21 11.24
CA GLU A 147 -17.85 2.03 11.71
C GLU A 147 -17.77 0.89 10.69
N PHE A 148 -18.00 1.20 9.41
CA PHE A 148 -17.89 0.22 8.35
C PHE A 148 -16.49 -0.40 8.27
N LEU A 149 -15.43 0.41 8.30
CA LEU A 149 -14.05 -0.08 8.24
C LEU A 149 -13.68 -0.96 9.44
N HIS A 150 -14.22 -0.69 10.62
CA HIS A 150 -14.02 -1.56 11.79
C HIS A 150 -14.67 -2.95 11.63
N THR A 151 -15.62 -3.13 10.72
CA THR A 151 -16.18 -4.45 10.38
C THR A 151 -15.31 -5.24 9.41
N LYS A 152 -14.45 -4.54 8.65
CA LYS A 152 -13.63 -5.12 7.58
C LYS A 152 -12.15 -5.31 7.97
N LEU A 153 -11.63 -4.40 8.80
CA LEU A 153 -10.21 -4.30 9.13
C LEU A 153 -9.96 -4.41 10.63
N SER A 154 -8.78 -4.90 10.98
CA SER A 154 -8.28 -4.80 12.35
C SER A 154 -8.13 -3.33 12.76
N GLY A 155 -8.47 -2.97 14.00
CA GLY A 155 -8.54 -1.57 14.44
C GLY A 155 -7.26 -0.75 14.28
N TYR A 156 -6.07 -1.38 14.28
CA TYR A 156 -4.80 -0.70 14.01
C TYR A 156 -4.61 -0.31 12.53
N LYS A 157 -5.31 -0.99 11.61
CA LYS A 157 -5.30 -0.70 10.18
C LYS A 157 -6.27 0.43 9.80
N CYS A 158 -7.32 0.65 10.61
CA CYS A 158 -8.30 1.69 10.35
C CYS A 158 -7.64 3.08 10.42
N PRO A 159 -7.92 3.97 9.44
CA PRO A 159 -7.43 5.33 9.47
C PRO A 159 -7.82 6.06 10.75
N LYS A 160 -6.86 6.79 11.33
CA LYS A 160 -7.10 7.62 12.53
C LYS A 160 -7.60 9.02 12.17
N THR A 161 -7.27 9.47 10.97
CA THR A 161 -7.70 10.78 10.46
C THR A 161 -8.12 10.67 9.00
N TYR A 162 -9.06 11.53 8.62
CA TYR A 162 -9.65 11.58 7.28
C TYR A 162 -9.58 13.01 6.76
N GLU A 163 -9.37 13.16 5.47
CA GLU A 163 -9.41 14.41 4.72
C GLU A 163 -10.27 14.20 3.48
N ILE A 164 -11.20 15.11 3.22
CA ILE A 164 -12.01 15.09 2.00
C ILE A 164 -11.43 16.12 1.04
N VAL A 165 -11.21 15.73 -0.20
CA VAL A 165 -10.72 16.57 -1.28
C VAL A 165 -11.73 16.60 -2.43
N GLN A 166 -11.73 17.67 -3.22
CA GLN A 166 -12.60 17.77 -4.39
C GLN A 166 -12.07 16.94 -5.56
N ASP A 167 -10.74 17.00 -5.75
CA ASP A 167 -10.04 16.26 -6.80
C ASP A 167 -8.79 15.60 -6.21
N MET A 168 -8.63 14.30 -6.46
CA MET A 168 -7.42 13.60 -6.04
C MET A 168 -6.22 14.05 -6.87
N PRO A 169 -5.13 14.53 -6.24
CA PRO A 169 -3.97 15.04 -6.96
C PRO A 169 -3.23 13.91 -7.70
N ARG A 170 -3.40 13.90 -9.02
CA ARG A 170 -2.76 12.95 -9.93
C ARG A 170 -1.80 13.68 -10.86
N ASN A 171 -0.71 12.99 -11.24
CA ASN A 171 0.20 13.51 -12.26
C ASN A 171 -0.41 13.34 -13.67
N GLU A 172 0.29 13.85 -14.71
CA GLU A 172 -0.14 13.75 -16.11
C GLU A 172 -0.40 12.31 -16.59
N MET A 173 0.18 11.31 -15.94
CA MET A 173 -0.04 9.88 -16.22
C MET A 173 -1.14 9.26 -15.36
N GLY A 174 -1.91 10.07 -14.62
CA GLY A 174 -2.98 9.61 -13.73
C GLY A 174 -2.50 8.95 -12.44
N LYS A 175 -1.20 8.98 -12.11
CA LYS A 175 -0.65 8.34 -10.92
C LYS A 175 -0.60 9.31 -9.75
N ILE A 176 -0.94 8.81 -8.57
CA ILE A 176 -0.82 9.52 -7.30
C ILE A 176 0.62 9.43 -6.80
N ARG A 177 1.19 10.57 -6.38
CA ARG A 177 2.51 10.65 -5.79
C ARG A 177 2.39 10.74 -4.27
N ARG A 178 2.27 9.60 -3.58
CA ARG A 178 2.10 9.54 -2.11
C ARG A 178 3.13 10.35 -1.36
N ARG A 179 4.39 10.35 -1.80
CA ARG A 179 5.45 11.12 -1.18
C ARG A 179 5.15 12.63 -1.15
N GLU A 180 4.68 13.19 -2.26
CA GLU A 180 4.32 14.62 -2.33
C GLU A 180 3.13 14.93 -1.40
N LEU A 181 2.15 14.01 -1.32
CA LEU A 181 1.02 14.14 -0.39
C LEU A 181 1.47 14.13 1.07
N ILE A 182 2.41 13.27 1.43
CA ILE A 182 2.99 13.21 2.78
C ILE A 182 3.72 14.51 3.10
N GLU A 183 4.61 14.97 2.21
CA GLU A 183 5.41 16.19 2.40
C GLU A 183 4.51 17.42 2.62
N GLN A 184 3.43 17.57 1.86
CA GLN A 184 2.45 18.67 2.01
C GLN A 184 1.79 18.67 3.39
N ARG A 185 1.36 17.47 3.88
CA ARG A 185 0.65 17.38 5.17
C ARG A 185 1.60 17.51 6.35
N VAL A 186 2.82 17.02 6.24
CA VAL A 186 3.86 17.21 7.27
C VAL A 186 4.22 18.69 7.40
N SER A 187 4.38 19.40 6.28
CA SER A 187 4.65 20.85 6.31
C SER A 187 3.53 21.64 6.99
N SER A 188 2.27 21.32 6.67
CA SER A 188 1.11 21.96 7.29
C SER A 188 0.93 21.65 8.78
N LEU A 189 1.41 20.48 9.25
CA LEU A 189 1.42 20.14 10.68
C LEU A 189 2.47 20.95 11.43
N SER A 190 3.66 21.16 10.86
CA SER A 190 4.74 21.93 11.46
C SER A 190 4.40 23.44 11.59
N GLU A 191 3.56 23.98 10.70
CA GLU A 191 3.08 25.35 10.75
C GLU A 191 1.97 25.55 11.81
N ARG A 192 1.25 24.50 12.18
CA ARG A 192 0.16 24.55 13.19
C ARG A 192 0.63 24.38 14.63
N GLU A 193 1.90 24.04 14.87
CA GLU A 193 2.53 24.09 16.18
C GLU A 193 3.43 25.35 16.30
N PRO A 194 2.88 26.56 16.58
CA PRO A 194 3.70 27.72 16.91
C PRO A 194 4.18 27.53 18.35
N GLY A 195 5.45 27.11 18.46
CA GLY A 195 6.34 27.38 19.60
C GLY A 195 5.73 27.43 20.98
N THR A 196 5.75 26.34 21.71
CA THR A 196 5.92 26.43 23.16
C THR A 196 7.44 26.47 23.41
N LYS A 197 8.00 27.69 23.32
CA LYS A 197 9.28 28.01 23.97
C LYS A 197 8.93 28.34 25.42
N ALA A 198 9.40 27.53 26.32
CA ALA A 198 9.69 27.90 27.70
C ALA A 198 11.12 27.54 28.01
#